data_c9b015ac11095eb7d5176b891160ea7b
#
_entry.id   c9b015ac11095eb7d5176b891160ea7b
#
_cell.length_a   1.000
_cell.length_b   1.000
_cell.length_c   1.000
_cell.angle_alpha   90.00
_cell.angle_beta   90.00
_cell.angle_gamma   90.00
#
_symmetry.space_group_name_H-M   'P 1'
#
loop_
_entity.id
_entity.type
_entity.pdbx_description
1 polymer ?
#
loop_
_entity_poly.entity_id
_entity_poly.type
_entity_poly.pdbx_seq_one_letter_code
_entity_poly.pdbx_strand_id
1 'polypeptide(L)'
;MIHFQESSDLFCFIANYHSMTSINDKSELEKNTKDAFIDLLALGINPDKSTFWVQSHVPEVAELAWILSNYASVGLMQRSTSYKDKIANGLKPNMGLFSYPILMASDILLFQSDSVPVGKDQKQHLEMTRDIAIKFNNSFGDVFTIPEIEIDKSNDVVVGIDDRKMSKSYNNTIPIFADNDTIKNQVMNIVTDSAGLNDPKDTNTPLFKIYSLFLDIDSKNELTDRYNTPGLKYMEIKEELVDTIISFFEQNKSKKEKLLLNIDEVDEKMRLGKSKAQKVAQQTLEKVKSATGLL
;
A
#
# COMPACT_ATOMS: atom_id res chain seq x y z
N MET A 1 -7.15 1.58 -5.38
CA MET A 1 -6.88 3.03 -5.41
C MET A 1 -7.35 3.68 -6.70
N ILE A 2 -6.90 3.24 -7.89
CA ILE A 2 -7.30 3.87 -9.18
C ILE A 2 -8.82 3.87 -9.38
N HIS A 3 -9.51 2.80 -8.99
CA HIS A 3 -10.97 2.73 -9.08
C HIS A 3 -11.66 3.73 -8.15
N PHE A 4 -11.15 3.92 -6.94
CA PHE A 4 -11.76 4.84 -5.97
C PHE A 4 -11.70 6.31 -6.38
N GLN A 5 -10.68 6.74 -7.15
CA GLN A 5 -10.61 8.12 -7.63
C GLN A 5 -11.71 8.52 -8.62
N GLU A 6 -12.44 7.54 -9.19
CA GLU A 6 -13.55 7.80 -10.10
C GLU A 6 -14.90 7.92 -9.37
N SER A 7 -15.01 7.40 -8.14
CA SER A 7 -16.26 7.28 -7.39
C SER A 7 -16.24 7.96 -6.02
N SER A 8 -15.08 8.45 -5.57
CA SER A 8 -14.89 8.99 -4.23
C SER A 8 -13.91 10.17 -4.23
N ASP A 9 -13.96 11.02 -3.22
CA ASP A 9 -12.91 12.00 -2.94
C ASP A 9 -11.71 11.28 -2.32
N LEU A 10 -10.81 10.79 -3.17
CA LEU A 10 -9.69 9.95 -2.76
C LEU A 10 -8.56 10.78 -2.17
N PHE A 11 -8.23 10.48 -0.91
CA PHE A 11 -7.02 10.95 -0.23
C PHE A 11 -5.99 9.81 -0.18
N CYS A 12 -4.83 9.99 -0.80
CA CYS A 12 -3.75 9.00 -0.77
C CYS A 12 -2.39 9.68 -0.63
N PHE A 13 -1.44 9.00 0.01
CA PHE A 13 -0.15 9.59 0.34
C PHE A 13 0.98 8.56 0.39
N ILE A 14 2.21 9.06 0.28
CA ILE A 14 3.43 8.29 0.52
C ILE A 14 3.77 8.37 2.01
N ALA A 15 3.69 7.24 2.70
CA ALA A 15 3.83 7.10 4.15
C ALA A 15 5.30 7.13 4.62
N ASN A 16 6.02 8.22 4.35
CA ASN A 16 7.46 8.29 4.60
C ASN A 16 7.84 8.47 6.09
N TYR A 17 6.98 9.03 6.96
CA TYR A 17 7.19 8.95 8.40
C TYR A 17 7.14 7.50 8.91
N HIS A 18 6.19 6.70 8.42
CA HIS A 18 6.14 5.28 8.77
C HIS A 18 7.38 4.53 8.30
N SER A 19 7.95 4.89 7.16
CA SER A 19 9.17 4.29 6.62
C SER A 19 10.38 4.47 7.53
N MET A 20 10.44 5.54 8.35
CA MET A 20 11.50 5.77 9.33
C MET A 20 11.58 4.71 10.43
N THR A 21 10.55 3.88 10.60
CA THR A 21 10.63 2.75 11.54
C THR A 21 11.62 1.66 11.09
N SER A 22 12.03 1.67 9.82
CA SER A 22 12.94 0.69 9.22
C SER A 22 14.07 1.31 8.39
N ILE A 23 13.92 2.53 7.88
CA ILE A 23 14.90 3.22 7.05
C ILE A 23 15.56 4.33 7.89
N ASN A 24 16.90 4.26 8.03
CA ASN A 24 17.69 5.23 8.79
C ASN A 24 18.71 5.99 7.92
N ASP A 25 18.68 5.77 6.61
CA ASP A 25 19.53 6.48 5.66
C ASP A 25 18.74 7.59 4.96
N LYS A 26 19.33 8.81 4.91
CA LYS A 26 18.68 9.98 4.32
C LYS A 26 18.44 9.79 2.81
N SER A 27 19.46 9.37 2.10
CA SER A 27 19.40 9.27 0.63
C SER A 27 18.46 8.16 0.19
N GLU A 28 18.40 7.06 0.94
CA GLU A 28 17.46 5.97 0.72
C GLU A 28 16.02 6.43 0.97
N LEU A 29 15.76 7.14 2.06
CA LEU A 29 14.40 7.63 2.37
C LEU A 29 13.91 8.64 1.33
N GLU A 30 14.74 9.61 0.94
CA GLU A 30 14.43 10.60 -0.10
C GLU A 30 14.14 9.92 -1.44
N LYS A 31 15.03 9.02 -1.86
CA LYS A 31 14.88 8.27 -3.10
C LYS A 31 13.61 7.43 -3.11
N ASN A 32 13.40 6.60 -2.08
CA ASN A 32 12.23 5.72 -2.00
C ASN A 32 10.92 6.52 -1.95
N THR A 33 10.90 7.68 -1.30
CA THR A 33 9.74 8.57 -1.25
C THR A 33 9.41 9.11 -2.65
N LYS A 34 10.41 9.61 -3.38
CA LYS A 34 10.22 10.19 -4.72
C LYS A 34 9.87 9.09 -5.74
N ASP A 35 10.57 7.97 -5.70
CA ASP A 35 10.31 6.83 -6.59
C ASP A 35 8.88 6.30 -6.40
N ALA A 36 8.42 6.12 -5.15
CA ALA A 36 7.06 5.66 -4.88
C ALA A 36 6.00 6.65 -5.37
N PHE A 37 6.25 7.96 -5.24
CA PHE A 37 5.34 8.99 -5.75
C PHE A 37 5.23 8.91 -7.29
N ILE A 38 6.38 8.81 -7.99
CA ILE A 38 6.44 8.67 -9.45
C ILE A 38 5.75 7.37 -9.89
N ASP A 39 6.01 6.26 -9.20
CA ASP A 39 5.44 4.95 -9.52
C ASP A 39 3.90 4.98 -9.45
N LEU A 40 3.33 5.58 -8.41
CA LEU A 40 1.88 5.69 -8.28
C LEU A 40 1.26 6.62 -9.33
N LEU A 41 1.93 7.71 -9.70
CA LEU A 41 1.52 8.55 -10.83
C LEU A 41 1.54 7.75 -12.14
N ALA A 42 2.61 6.98 -12.38
CA ALA A 42 2.74 6.15 -13.55
C ALA A 42 1.66 5.06 -13.62
N LEU A 43 1.34 4.45 -12.48
CA LEU A 43 0.28 3.45 -12.35
C LEU A 43 -1.14 4.01 -12.50
N GLY A 44 -1.33 5.33 -12.49
CA GLY A 44 -2.61 5.93 -12.83
C GLY A 44 -3.28 6.76 -11.74
N ILE A 45 -2.62 7.00 -10.60
CA ILE A 45 -3.11 8.02 -9.66
C ILE A 45 -3.10 9.36 -10.37
N ASN A 46 -4.26 10.02 -10.37
CA ASN A 46 -4.46 11.31 -11.02
C ASN A 46 -4.63 12.42 -9.96
N PRO A 47 -3.64 13.34 -9.80
CA PRO A 47 -3.71 14.43 -8.82
C PRO A 47 -4.82 15.48 -9.09
N ASP A 48 -5.43 15.46 -10.29
CA ASP A 48 -6.57 16.31 -10.60
C ASP A 48 -7.88 15.75 -10.02
N LYS A 49 -7.97 14.41 -9.92
CA LYS A 49 -9.13 13.68 -9.39
C LYS A 49 -8.99 13.29 -7.92
N SER A 50 -7.76 13.28 -7.40
CA SER A 50 -7.47 12.84 -6.04
C SER A 50 -6.55 13.84 -5.33
N THR A 51 -6.56 13.81 -4.00
CA THR A 51 -5.54 14.46 -3.20
C THR A 51 -4.42 13.47 -2.96
N PHE A 52 -3.28 13.69 -3.63
CA PHE A 52 -2.12 12.80 -3.55
C PHE A 52 -0.88 13.58 -3.09
N TRP A 53 -0.30 13.17 -1.94
CA TRP A 53 0.80 13.92 -1.31
C TRP A 53 1.83 13.02 -0.63
N VAL A 54 2.87 13.63 -0.06
CA VAL A 54 3.85 12.97 0.80
C VAL A 54 3.53 13.31 2.25
N GLN A 55 3.41 12.31 3.11
CA GLN A 55 2.98 12.43 4.52
C GLN A 55 3.76 13.51 5.28
N SER A 56 5.09 13.52 5.19
CA SER A 56 5.93 14.50 5.91
C SER A 56 5.78 15.95 5.42
N HIS A 57 5.13 16.17 4.28
CA HIS A 57 4.85 17.52 3.78
C HIS A 57 3.66 18.19 4.50
N VAL A 58 2.90 17.43 5.30
CA VAL A 58 1.75 17.91 6.10
C VAL A 58 2.08 17.70 7.58
N PRO A 59 2.77 18.66 8.23
CA PRO A 59 3.24 18.52 9.62
C PRO A 59 2.11 18.37 10.64
N GLU A 60 0.89 18.79 10.29
CA GLU A 60 -0.32 18.64 11.09
C GLU A 60 -0.60 17.18 11.48
N VAL A 61 -0.13 16.22 10.66
CA VAL A 61 -0.19 14.78 10.97
C VAL A 61 0.55 14.46 12.26
N ALA A 62 1.76 14.99 12.44
CA ALA A 62 2.56 14.74 13.64
C ALA A 62 1.98 15.46 14.87
N GLU A 63 1.44 16.67 14.70
CA GLU A 63 0.78 17.41 15.79
C GLU A 63 -0.48 16.67 16.26
N LEU A 64 -1.33 16.23 15.33
CA LEU A 64 -2.51 15.44 15.71
C LEU A 64 -2.13 14.10 16.36
N ALA A 65 -1.11 13.42 15.85
CA ALA A 65 -0.64 12.16 16.44
C ALA A 65 -0.23 12.35 17.91
N TRP A 66 0.42 13.46 18.25
CA TRP A 66 0.73 13.79 19.65
C TRP A 66 -0.54 13.97 20.49
N ILE A 67 -1.51 14.72 20.00
CA ILE A 67 -2.79 14.92 20.72
C ILE A 67 -3.49 13.58 20.93
N LEU A 68 -3.63 12.76 19.90
CA LEU A 68 -4.27 11.44 19.96
C LEU A 68 -3.54 10.45 20.86
N SER A 69 -2.24 10.62 21.09
CA SER A 69 -1.47 9.75 21.99
C SER A 69 -2.01 9.74 23.41
N ASN A 70 -2.68 10.83 23.83
CA ASN A 70 -3.32 10.93 25.15
C ASN A 70 -4.62 10.12 25.28
N TYR A 71 -5.16 9.63 24.15
CA TYR A 71 -6.38 8.80 24.08
C TYR A 71 -6.11 7.35 23.75
N ALA A 72 -4.83 7.02 23.44
CA ALA A 72 -4.34 5.67 23.18
C ALA A 72 -3.70 5.08 24.43
N SER A 73 -4.32 4.07 25.05
CA SER A 73 -3.72 3.43 26.22
C SER A 73 -2.51 2.57 25.84
N VAL A 74 -1.51 2.51 26.73
CA VAL A 74 -0.33 1.63 26.57
C VAL A 74 -0.75 0.18 26.33
N GLY A 75 -1.77 -0.30 27.06
CA GLY A 75 -2.31 -1.66 26.86
C GLY A 75 -2.91 -1.89 25.46
N LEU A 76 -3.50 -0.87 24.84
CA LEU A 76 -3.96 -0.94 23.44
C LEU A 76 -2.76 -1.10 22.50
N MET A 77 -1.73 -0.29 22.64
CA MET A 77 -0.52 -0.34 21.82
C MET A 77 0.23 -1.67 21.97
N GLN A 78 0.36 -2.20 23.18
CA GLN A 78 1.00 -3.49 23.44
C GLN A 78 0.26 -4.69 22.81
N ARG A 79 -1.04 -4.57 22.54
CA ARG A 79 -1.82 -5.62 21.86
C ARG A 79 -1.69 -5.59 20.35
N SER A 80 -1.10 -4.54 19.76
CA SER A 80 -0.87 -4.46 18.32
C SER A 80 -0.08 -5.68 17.83
N THR A 81 -0.68 -6.47 16.94
CA THR A 81 -0.04 -7.64 16.32
C THR A 81 1.19 -7.24 15.54
N SER A 82 1.11 -6.18 14.76
CA SER A 82 2.26 -5.71 13.97
C SER A 82 3.46 -5.29 14.80
N TYR A 83 3.25 -4.73 16.01
CA TYR A 83 4.36 -4.45 16.94
C TYR A 83 5.04 -5.74 17.37
N LYS A 84 4.25 -6.73 17.80
CA LYS A 84 4.75 -8.04 18.24
C LYS A 84 5.49 -8.76 17.10
N ASP A 85 4.92 -8.77 15.91
CA ASP A 85 5.50 -9.43 14.74
C ASP A 85 6.83 -8.78 14.33
N LYS A 86 6.91 -7.45 14.34
CA LYS A 86 8.15 -6.74 14.02
C LYS A 86 9.26 -7.03 15.04
N ILE A 87 8.92 -7.09 16.33
CA ILE A 87 9.89 -7.49 17.38
C ILE A 87 10.30 -8.96 17.20
N ALA A 88 9.36 -9.87 16.94
CA ALA A 88 9.66 -11.27 16.69
C ALA A 88 10.55 -11.47 15.46
N ASN A 89 10.44 -10.60 14.45
CA ASN A 89 11.28 -10.57 13.25
C ASN A 89 12.62 -9.80 13.44
N GLY A 90 12.98 -9.47 14.68
CA GLY A 90 14.30 -8.95 15.03
C GLY A 90 14.46 -7.42 14.97
N LEU A 91 13.39 -6.65 14.77
CA LEU A 91 13.45 -5.20 14.87
C LEU A 91 13.62 -4.80 16.35
N LYS A 92 14.55 -3.85 16.60
CA LYS A 92 14.75 -3.31 17.95
C LYS A 92 13.54 -2.46 18.35
N PRO A 93 12.95 -2.69 19.55
CA PRO A 93 11.83 -1.87 20.02
C PRO A 93 12.29 -0.42 20.20
N ASN A 94 11.49 0.50 19.62
CA ASN A 94 11.63 1.94 19.83
C ASN A 94 10.25 2.59 19.87
N MET A 95 10.17 3.86 20.28
CA MET A 95 8.89 4.56 20.43
C MET A 95 8.15 4.74 19.10
N GLY A 96 8.87 4.99 17.99
CA GLY A 96 8.24 5.09 16.67
C GLY A 96 7.57 3.78 16.27
N LEU A 97 8.25 2.64 16.50
CA LEU A 97 7.68 1.32 16.24
C LEU A 97 6.51 0.98 17.16
N PHE A 98 6.51 1.47 18.40
CA PHE A 98 5.43 1.26 19.36
C PHE A 98 4.21 2.14 19.06
N SER A 99 4.42 3.40 18.67
CA SER A 99 3.38 4.41 18.52
C SER A 99 2.88 4.61 17.09
N TYR A 100 3.45 3.94 16.08
CA TYR A 100 3.03 4.14 14.70
C TYR A 100 1.52 3.92 14.44
N PRO A 101 0.76 3.08 15.20
CA PRO A 101 -0.68 3.00 15.01
C PRO A 101 -1.42 4.30 15.35
N ILE A 102 -0.84 5.12 16.24
CA ILE A 102 -1.39 6.46 16.56
C ILE A 102 -1.11 7.42 15.40
N LEU A 103 0.07 7.34 14.79
CA LEU A 103 0.38 8.10 13.58
C LEU A 103 -0.56 7.72 12.43
N MET A 104 -0.84 6.43 12.25
CA MET A 104 -1.83 5.97 11.27
C MET A 104 -3.25 6.46 11.60
N ALA A 105 -3.63 6.49 12.87
CA ALA A 105 -4.90 7.09 13.28
C ALA A 105 -4.97 8.58 12.91
N SER A 106 -3.87 9.31 13.08
CA SER A 106 -3.76 10.70 12.65
C SER A 106 -3.88 10.86 11.13
N ASP A 107 -3.23 10.00 10.35
CA ASP A 107 -3.32 10.00 8.88
C ASP A 107 -4.76 9.84 8.37
N ILE A 108 -5.62 9.19 9.14
CA ILE A 108 -7.01 8.91 8.78
C ILE A 108 -7.95 10.02 9.31
N LEU A 109 -7.84 10.31 10.60
CA LEU A 109 -8.77 11.21 11.29
C LEU A 109 -8.57 12.67 10.90
N LEU A 110 -7.35 13.06 10.54
CA LEU A 110 -7.03 14.42 10.08
C LEU A 110 -7.81 14.80 8.82
N PHE A 111 -8.11 13.83 7.98
CA PHE A 111 -8.84 14.01 6.73
C PHE A 111 -10.33 13.66 6.81
N GLN A 112 -10.86 13.40 8.02
CA GLN A 112 -12.28 13.09 8.24
C GLN A 112 -12.79 11.95 7.34
N SER A 113 -11.97 10.92 7.17
CA SER A 113 -12.26 9.82 6.24
C SER A 113 -13.52 9.06 6.65
N ASP A 114 -14.47 8.91 5.71
CA ASP A 114 -15.68 8.11 5.92
C ASP A 114 -15.38 6.61 5.85
N SER A 115 -14.50 6.21 4.92
CA SER A 115 -14.12 4.81 4.69
C SER A 115 -12.62 4.70 4.39
N VAL A 116 -12.01 3.61 4.85
CA VAL A 116 -10.60 3.32 4.59
C VAL A 116 -10.46 1.90 4.04
N PRO A 117 -10.15 1.76 2.73
CA PRO A 117 -9.91 0.47 2.12
C PRO A 117 -8.55 -0.08 2.56
N VAL A 118 -8.56 -1.23 3.20
CA VAL A 118 -7.35 -1.86 3.75
C VAL A 118 -7.31 -3.37 3.52
N GLY A 119 -6.11 -3.93 3.50
CA GLY A 119 -5.91 -5.36 3.61
C GLY A 119 -6.30 -5.90 5.00
N LYS A 120 -6.58 -7.20 5.10
CA LYS A 120 -6.96 -7.88 6.35
C LYS A 120 -5.94 -7.67 7.48
N ASP A 121 -4.66 -7.54 7.14
CA ASP A 121 -3.56 -7.30 8.07
C ASP A 121 -3.61 -5.90 8.73
N GLN A 122 -4.28 -4.93 8.12
CA GLN A 122 -4.46 -3.58 8.65
C GLN A 122 -5.76 -3.38 9.44
N LYS A 123 -6.65 -4.38 9.45
CA LYS A 123 -7.95 -4.27 10.13
C LYS A 123 -7.81 -3.85 11.59
N GLN A 124 -6.88 -4.45 12.34
CA GLN A 124 -6.67 -4.12 13.75
C GLN A 124 -6.27 -2.65 13.95
N HIS A 125 -5.46 -2.08 13.08
CA HIS A 125 -5.07 -0.67 13.17
C HIS A 125 -6.26 0.28 12.95
N LEU A 126 -7.17 -0.09 12.05
CA LEU A 126 -8.41 0.66 11.85
C LEU A 126 -9.34 0.56 13.06
N GLU A 127 -9.46 -0.61 13.68
CA GLU A 127 -10.21 -0.77 14.95
C GLU A 127 -9.61 0.11 16.05
N MET A 128 -8.27 0.16 16.15
CA MET A 128 -7.58 1.05 17.10
C MET A 128 -7.84 2.53 16.78
N THR A 129 -7.85 2.93 15.51
CA THR A 129 -8.19 4.29 15.06
C THR A 129 -9.60 4.67 15.49
N ARG A 130 -10.58 3.79 15.27
CA ARG A 130 -11.96 3.98 15.69
C ARG A 130 -12.09 4.14 17.21
N ASP A 131 -11.41 3.27 17.97
CA ASP A 131 -11.40 3.34 19.44
C ASP A 131 -10.84 4.67 19.95
N ILE A 132 -9.77 5.18 19.35
CA ILE A 132 -9.16 6.47 19.69
C ILE A 132 -10.13 7.61 19.37
N ALA A 133 -10.73 7.60 18.17
CA ALA A 133 -11.68 8.62 17.73
C ALA A 133 -12.94 8.66 18.62
N ILE A 134 -13.50 7.51 18.98
CA ILE A 134 -14.65 7.41 19.88
C ILE A 134 -14.31 7.97 21.27
N LYS A 135 -13.16 7.63 21.83
CA LYS A 135 -12.71 8.16 23.13
C LYS A 135 -12.53 9.67 23.09
N PHE A 136 -11.94 10.18 22.03
CA PHE A 136 -11.78 11.62 21.84
C PHE A 136 -13.14 12.32 21.75
N ASN A 137 -14.04 11.83 20.89
CA ASN A 137 -15.38 12.41 20.72
C ASN A 137 -16.21 12.34 22.01
N ASN A 138 -16.10 11.28 22.80
CA ASN A 138 -16.77 11.19 24.11
C ASN A 138 -16.28 12.26 25.10
N SER A 139 -15.04 12.74 24.96
CA SER A 139 -14.47 13.75 25.85
C SER A 139 -14.74 15.19 25.39
N PHE A 140 -14.82 15.43 24.06
CA PHE A 140 -14.81 16.78 23.49
C PHE A 140 -15.96 17.05 22.50
N GLY A 141 -16.90 16.11 22.35
CA GLY A 141 -17.97 16.20 21.35
C GLY A 141 -17.55 15.60 19.99
N ASP A 142 -18.46 15.64 19.03
CA ASP A 142 -18.29 15.02 17.71
C ASP A 142 -17.31 15.82 16.82
N VAL A 143 -16.02 15.62 17.07
CA VAL A 143 -14.93 16.28 16.31
C VAL A 143 -14.50 15.42 15.13
N PHE A 144 -14.35 14.10 15.31
CA PHE A 144 -13.91 13.18 14.29
C PHE A 144 -15.05 12.35 13.69
N THR A 145 -15.05 12.22 12.39
CA THR A 145 -15.78 11.14 11.70
C THR A 145 -15.20 9.80 12.12
N ILE A 146 -16.04 8.83 12.47
CA ILE A 146 -15.59 7.48 12.80
C ILE A 146 -15.51 6.66 11.50
N PRO A 147 -14.31 6.33 11.01
CA PRO A 147 -14.17 5.71 9.70
C PRO A 147 -14.74 4.30 9.67
N GLU A 148 -15.34 3.92 8.54
CA GLU A 148 -15.70 2.54 8.27
C GLU A 148 -14.50 1.76 7.72
N ILE A 149 -14.44 0.46 8.06
CA ILE A 149 -13.38 -0.44 7.62
C ILE A 149 -13.86 -1.15 6.36
N GLU A 150 -13.29 -0.79 5.23
CA GLU A 150 -13.58 -1.45 3.97
C GLU A 150 -12.50 -2.50 3.68
N ILE A 151 -12.85 -3.78 3.87
CA ILE A 151 -11.95 -4.88 3.52
C ILE A 151 -12.25 -5.26 2.07
N ASP A 152 -11.33 -4.93 1.19
CA ASP A 152 -11.42 -5.35 -0.21
C ASP A 152 -11.31 -6.89 -0.27
N LYS A 153 -12.42 -7.54 -0.66
CA LYS A 153 -12.49 -9.00 -0.78
C LYS A 153 -11.66 -9.51 -1.97
N SER A 154 -11.32 -8.64 -2.91
CA SER A 154 -10.46 -8.97 -4.05
C SER A 154 -8.96 -8.93 -3.70
N ASN A 155 -8.59 -8.34 -2.56
CA ASN A 155 -7.22 -8.28 -2.07
C ASN A 155 -6.83 -9.58 -1.36
N ASP A 156 -6.84 -10.69 -2.09
CA ASP A 156 -6.06 -11.84 -1.68
C ASP A 156 -4.57 -11.45 -1.68
N VAL A 157 -3.86 -11.99 -0.71
CA VAL A 157 -2.41 -11.76 -0.59
C VAL A 157 -1.75 -12.18 -1.89
N VAL A 158 -1.14 -11.24 -2.62
CA VAL A 158 -0.36 -11.58 -3.80
C VAL A 158 0.80 -12.48 -3.37
N VAL A 159 0.89 -13.65 -3.98
CA VAL A 159 1.97 -14.59 -3.72
C VAL A 159 3.25 -14.17 -4.45
N GLY A 160 4.39 -14.36 -3.81
CA GLY A 160 5.70 -14.17 -4.42
C GLY A 160 6.10 -15.38 -5.28
N ILE A 161 7.27 -15.28 -5.89
CA ILE A 161 7.83 -16.35 -6.74
C ILE A 161 8.09 -17.65 -5.99
N ASP A 162 8.07 -17.63 -4.65
CA ASP A 162 8.36 -18.73 -3.71
C ASP A 162 7.13 -19.23 -2.93
N ASP A 163 5.91 -18.91 -3.39
CA ASP A 163 4.61 -19.20 -2.77
C ASP A 163 4.35 -18.54 -1.41
N ARG A 164 5.27 -17.77 -0.85
CA ARG A 164 5.02 -16.92 0.32
C ARG A 164 4.37 -15.61 -0.10
N LYS A 165 3.85 -14.84 0.85
CA LYS A 165 3.40 -13.47 0.60
C LYS A 165 4.49 -12.69 -0.14
N MET A 166 4.14 -12.02 -1.25
CA MET A 166 5.07 -11.17 -1.99
C MET A 166 5.57 -10.02 -1.11
N SER A 167 6.88 -9.90 -0.97
CA SER A 167 7.51 -8.85 -0.16
C SER A 167 8.95 -8.58 -0.61
N LYS A 168 9.35 -7.31 -0.61
CA LYS A 168 10.76 -6.94 -0.84
C LYS A 168 11.71 -7.59 0.18
N SER A 169 11.28 -7.73 1.44
CA SER A 169 12.08 -8.34 2.50
C SER A 169 12.34 -9.84 2.30
N TYR A 170 11.53 -10.50 1.48
CA TYR A 170 11.72 -11.92 1.12
C TYR A 170 12.43 -12.10 -0.22
N ASN A 171 12.74 -11.00 -0.91
CA ASN A 171 13.34 -11.01 -2.26
C ASN A 171 12.57 -11.89 -3.27
N ASN A 172 11.24 -11.92 -3.13
CA ASN A 172 10.33 -12.77 -3.91
C ASN A 172 9.35 -11.97 -4.80
N THR A 173 9.70 -10.70 -5.09
CA THR A 173 8.88 -9.78 -5.88
C THR A 173 9.20 -9.86 -7.37
N ILE A 174 8.23 -9.52 -8.22
CA ILE A 174 8.45 -9.25 -9.65
C ILE A 174 8.39 -7.73 -9.83
N PRO A 175 9.52 -7.07 -10.16
CA PRO A 175 9.59 -5.61 -10.25
C PRO A 175 9.03 -5.12 -11.59
N ILE A 176 7.80 -4.62 -11.58
CA ILE A 176 7.02 -4.26 -12.78
C ILE A 176 7.62 -3.11 -13.63
N PHE A 177 8.48 -2.29 -13.05
CA PHE A 177 9.16 -1.18 -13.72
C PHE A 177 10.65 -1.48 -14.06
N ALA A 178 11.11 -2.70 -13.84
CA ALA A 178 12.46 -3.09 -14.22
C ALA A 178 12.59 -3.29 -15.75
N ASP A 179 13.81 -3.53 -16.21
CA ASP A 179 14.05 -3.97 -17.58
C ASP A 179 13.46 -5.37 -17.84
N ASN A 180 13.25 -5.69 -19.10
CA ASN A 180 12.58 -6.92 -19.51
C ASN A 180 13.36 -8.18 -19.09
N ASP A 181 14.69 -8.13 -19.07
CA ASP A 181 15.53 -9.26 -18.66
C ASP A 181 15.39 -9.53 -17.16
N THR A 182 15.32 -8.48 -16.35
CA THR A 182 15.06 -8.61 -14.91
C THR A 182 13.67 -9.20 -14.63
N ILE A 183 12.62 -8.74 -15.33
CA ILE A 183 11.28 -9.31 -15.23
C ILE A 183 11.29 -10.78 -15.62
N LYS A 184 11.89 -11.11 -16.78
CA LYS A 184 12.02 -12.48 -17.27
C LYS A 184 12.72 -13.38 -16.27
N ASN A 185 13.86 -12.95 -15.74
CA ASN A 185 14.62 -13.72 -14.76
C ASN A 185 13.78 -14.02 -13.51
N GLN A 186 13.04 -13.05 -12.99
CA GLN A 186 12.17 -13.27 -11.82
C GLN A 186 11.02 -14.23 -12.12
N VAL A 187 10.37 -14.12 -13.27
CA VAL A 187 9.30 -15.03 -13.67
C VAL A 187 9.83 -16.45 -13.88
N MET A 188 11.01 -16.61 -14.49
CA MET A 188 11.62 -17.92 -14.67
C MET A 188 11.97 -18.60 -13.33
N ASN A 189 12.21 -17.83 -12.26
CA ASN A 189 12.48 -18.35 -10.92
C ASN A 189 11.20 -18.69 -10.12
N ILE A 190 9.99 -18.47 -10.65
CA ILE A 190 8.76 -18.90 -9.97
C ILE A 190 8.81 -20.39 -9.73
N VAL A 191 8.61 -20.81 -8.49
CA VAL A 191 8.57 -22.24 -8.14
C VAL A 191 7.36 -22.94 -8.75
N THR A 192 7.56 -24.16 -9.20
CA THR A 192 6.53 -25.03 -9.75
C THR A 192 6.57 -26.35 -9.01
N ASP A 193 5.51 -27.14 -9.12
CA ASP A 193 5.50 -28.51 -8.60
C ASP A 193 6.40 -29.46 -9.43
N SER A 194 6.46 -30.71 -9.01
CA SER A 194 7.23 -31.78 -9.67
C SER A 194 6.39 -32.62 -10.65
N ALA A 195 5.20 -32.14 -11.05
CA ALA A 195 4.31 -32.89 -11.94
C ALA A 195 4.97 -33.15 -13.29
N GLY A 196 4.93 -34.38 -13.75
CA GLY A 196 5.49 -34.82 -15.03
C GLY A 196 4.73 -34.20 -16.23
N LEU A 197 5.29 -34.28 -17.43
CA LEU A 197 4.69 -33.68 -18.64
C LEU A 197 3.27 -34.20 -18.90
N ASN A 198 3.03 -35.48 -18.62
CA ASN A 198 1.75 -36.15 -18.88
C ASN A 198 0.77 -36.07 -17.69
N ASP A 199 1.15 -35.41 -16.62
CA ASP A 199 0.30 -35.24 -15.43
C ASP A 199 -0.42 -33.90 -15.49
N PRO A 200 -1.68 -33.80 -15.02
CA PRO A 200 -2.33 -32.52 -14.76
C PRO A 200 -1.49 -31.67 -13.80
N LYS A 201 -1.53 -30.35 -13.96
CA LYS A 201 -0.79 -29.40 -13.13
C LYS A 201 -1.69 -28.84 -12.02
N ASP A 202 -1.06 -28.52 -10.89
CA ASP A 202 -1.79 -27.92 -9.75
C ASP A 202 -2.05 -26.43 -10.02
N THR A 203 -3.31 -26.03 -10.01
CA THR A 203 -3.74 -24.61 -10.11
C THR A 203 -3.47 -23.82 -8.81
N ASN A 204 -3.06 -24.48 -7.73
CA ASN A 204 -2.68 -23.81 -6.49
C ASN A 204 -1.20 -23.35 -6.46
N THR A 205 -0.48 -23.46 -7.58
CA THR A 205 0.91 -23.00 -7.70
C THR A 205 1.04 -21.48 -7.78
N PRO A 206 2.18 -20.90 -7.33
CA PRO A 206 2.44 -19.45 -7.48
C PRO A 206 2.34 -18.99 -8.94
N LEU A 207 2.79 -19.80 -9.89
CA LEU A 207 2.74 -19.47 -11.31
C LEU A 207 1.29 -19.25 -11.81
N PHE A 208 0.38 -20.16 -11.47
CA PHE A 208 -1.04 -20.02 -11.82
C PHE A 208 -1.67 -18.82 -11.12
N LYS A 209 -1.41 -18.63 -9.81
CA LYS A 209 -1.96 -17.53 -9.01
C LYS A 209 -1.52 -16.17 -9.56
N ILE A 210 -0.22 -16.01 -9.86
CA ILE A 210 0.32 -14.74 -10.39
C ILE A 210 -0.24 -14.48 -11.79
N TYR A 211 -0.27 -15.48 -12.66
CA TYR A 211 -0.79 -15.30 -14.02
C TYR A 211 -2.29 -14.92 -14.00
N SER A 212 -3.05 -15.55 -13.12
CA SER A 212 -4.49 -15.26 -12.95
C SER A 212 -4.81 -13.81 -12.58
N LEU A 213 -3.84 -13.04 -12.05
CA LEU A 213 -4.04 -11.61 -11.74
C LEU A 213 -4.20 -10.74 -12.99
N PHE A 214 -3.75 -11.20 -14.15
CA PHE A 214 -3.77 -10.48 -15.42
C PHE A 214 -4.89 -10.95 -16.35
N LEU A 215 -5.64 -11.96 -15.97
CA LEU A 215 -6.63 -12.62 -16.81
C LEU A 215 -8.05 -12.23 -16.39
N ASP A 216 -8.95 -12.10 -17.37
CA ASP A 216 -10.38 -12.09 -17.13
C ASP A 216 -10.89 -13.51 -16.79
N ILE A 217 -12.20 -13.61 -16.52
CA ILE A 217 -12.82 -14.87 -16.11
C ILE A 217 -12.65 -15.96 -17.18
N ASP A 218 -12.85 -15.61 -18.44
CA ASP A 218 -12.82 -16.57 -19.54
C ASP A 218 -11.41 -17.07 -19.81
N SER A 219 -10.43 -16.16 -19.91
CA SER A 219 -9.01 -16.50 -20.05
C SER A 219 -8.48 -17.30 -18.86
N LYS A 220 -8.95 -17.01 -17.64
CA LYS A 220 -8.60 -17.82 -16.47
C LYS A 220 -9.16 -19.23 -16.52
N ASN A 221 -10.37 -19.40 -17.03
CA ASN A 221 -10.95 -20.73 -17.26
C ASN A 221 -10.14 -21.52 -18.31
N GLU A 222 -9.77 -20.87 -19.42
CA GLU A 222 -8.90 -21.48 -20.42
C GLU A 222 -7.55 -21.91 -19.87
N LEU A 223 -6.92 -21.07 -19.04
CA LEU A 223 -5.67 -21.43 -18.35
C LEU A 223 -5.88 -22.64 -17.42
N THR A 224 -7.00 -22.68 -16.69
CA THR A 224 -7.37 -23.79 -15.82
C THR A 224 -7.52 -25.10 -16.63
N ASP A 225 -8.18 -25.06 -17.78
CA ASP A 225 -8.34 -26.22 -18.65
C ASP A 225 -6.99 -26.72 -19.20
N ARG A 226 -6.09 -25.79 -19.56
CA ARG A 226 -4.71 -26.13 -19.96
C ARG A 226 -3.94 -26.81 -18.82
N TYR A 227 -4.07 -26.35 -17.58
CA TYR A 227 -3.43 -26.97 -16.41
C TYR A 227 -3.95 -28.39 -16.15
N ASN A 228 -5.23 -28.62 -16.37
CA ASN A 228 -5.86 -29.94 -16.21
C ASN A 228 -5.58 -30.90 -17.38
N THR A 229 -5.05 -30.39 -18.50
CA THR A 229 -4.79 -31.20 -19.71
C THR A 229 -3.34 -31.67 -19.71
N PRO A 230 -3.06 -32.98 -19.91
CA PRO A 230 -1.70 -33.50 -20.08
C PRO A 230 -0.94 -32.81 -21.22
N GLY A 231 0.37 -32.65 -21.05
CA GLY A 231 1.25 -32.06 -22.06
C GLY A 231 1.67 -30.61 -21.82
N LEU A 232 1.11 -29.95 -20.80
CA LEU A 232 1.49 -28.58 -20.46
C LEU A 232 2.93 -28.51 -19.95
N LYS A 233 3.71 -27.57 -20.52
CA LYS A 233 5.06 -27.24 -20.05
C LYS A 233 5.05 -25.93 -19.28
N TYR A 234 5.54 -25.94 -18.05
CA TYR A 234 5.64 -24.72 -17.24
C TYR A 234 6.48 -23.61 -17.89
N MET A 235 7.47 -23.97 -18.72
CA MET A 235 8.28 -22.98 -19.44
C MET A 235 7.45 -22.14 -20.38
N GLU A 236 6.52 -22.75 -21.11
CA GLU A 236 5.61 -22.03 -22.03
C GLU A 236 4.72 -21.06 -21.26
N ILE A 237 4.17 -21.47 -20.12
CA ILE A 237 3.34 -20.59 -19.25
C ILE A 237 4.17 -19.44 -18.67
N LYS A 238 5.42 -19.68 -18.29
CA LYS A 238 6.31 -18.63 -17.78
C LYS A 238 6.65 -17.60 -18.87
N GLU A 239 6.89 -18.04 -20.11
CA GLU A 239 7.14 -17.14 -21.24
C GLU A 239 5.89 -16.29 -21.54
N GLU A 240 4.72 -16.90 -21.60
CA GLU A 240 3.43 -16.18 -21.75
C GLU A 240 3.22 -15.16 -20.63
N LEU A 241 3.52 -15.52 -19.39
CA LEU A 241 3.42 -14.59 -18.25
C LEU A 241 4.40 -13.41 -18.37
N VAL A 242 5.63 -13.65 -18.84
CA VAL A 242 6.60 -12.56 -19.11
C VAL A 242 6.01 -11.56 -20.11
N ASP A 243 5.54 -12.06 -21.26
CA ASP A 243 4.96 -11.22 -22.30
C ASP A 243 3.72 -10.47 -21.81
N THR A 244 2.89 -11.14 -21.01
CA THR A 244 1.71 -10.53 -20.39
C THR A 244 2.09 -9.40 -19.45
N ILE A 245 3.04 -9.59 -18.54
CA ILE A 245 3.49 -8.56 -17.59
C ILE A 245 4.08 -7.36 -18.35
N ILE A 246 4.95 -7.61 -19.31
CA ILE A 246 5.60 -6.55 -20.09
C ILE A 246 4.55 -5.73 -20.84
N SER A 247 3.65 -6.38 -21.55
CA SER A 247 2.59 -5.71 -22.31
C SER A 247 1.61 -4.96 -21.42
N PHE A 248 1.21 -5.56 -20.28
CA PHE A 248 0.27 -4.94 -19.34
C PHE A 248 0.80 -3.62 -18.75
N PHE A 249 2.10 -3.57 -18.45
CA PHE A 249 2.71 -2.38 -17.85
C PHE A 249 3.45 -1.46 -18.83
N GLU A 250 3.41 -1.72 -20.13
CA GLU A 250 4.15 -0.95 -21.15
C GLU A 250 3.79 0.55 -21.11
N GLN A 251 2.50 0.87 -21.08
CA GLN A 251 2.04 2.27 -21.00
C GLN A 251 2.45 2.95 -19.69
N ASN A 252 2.40 2.21 -18.57
CA ASN A 252 2.81 2.71 -17.26
C ASN A 252 4.32 2.96 -17.23
N LYS A 253 5.12 2.08 -17.84
CA LYS A 253 6.56 2.22 -17.96
C LYS A 253 6.93 3.46 -18.80
N SER A 254 6.30 3.63 -19.96
CA SER A 254 6.46 4.82 -20.79
C SER A 254 6.07 6.12 -20.05
N LYS A 255 4.98 6.09 -19.27
CA LYS A 255 4.57 7.22 -18.43
C LYS A 255 5.59 7.53 -17.34
N LYS A 256 6.13 6.50 -16.68
CA LYS A 256 7.20 6.66 -15.68
C LYS A 256 8.44 7.31 -16.28
N GLU A 257 8.89 6.84 -17.44
CA GLU A 257 10.03 7.41 -18.14
C GLU A 257 9.84 8.92 -18.45
N LYS A 258 8.65 9.31 -18.92
CA LYS A 258 8.31 10.72 -19.15
C LYS A 258 8.36 11.56 -17.89
N LEU A 259 7.85 11.02 -16.76
CA LEU A 259 7.89 11.69 -15.46
C LEU A 259 9.34 11.86 -14.95
N LEU A 260 10.19 10.86 -15.16
CA LEU A 260 11.61 10.92 -14.81
C LEU A 260 12.38 11.96 -15.63
N LEU A 261 11.99 12.18 -16.89
CA LEU A 261 12.57 13.23 -17.75
C LEU A 261 12.05 14.65 -17.39
N ASN A 262 10.92 14.73 -16.70
CA ASN A 262 10.30 16.01 -16.32
C ASN A 262 10.07 16.10 -14.81
N ILE A 263 11.17 16.12 -14.06
CA ILE A 263 11.14 16.15 -12.59
C ILE A 263 10.42 17.36 -12.02
N ASP A 264 10.51 18.50 -12.69
CA ASP A 264 9.81 19.75 -12.27
C ASP A 264 8.29 19.54 -12.24
N GLU A 265 7.73 18.79 -13.18
CA GLU A 265 6.31 18.42 -13.18
C GLU A 265 5.95 17.54 -11.97
N VAL A 266 6.82 16.60 -11.61
CA VAL A 266 6.62 15.74 -10.43
C VAL A 266 6.64 16.59 -9.16
N ASP A 267 7.62 17.47 -9.02
CA ASP A 267 7.77 18.36 -7.84
C ASP A 267 6.57 19.31 -7.72
N GLU A 268 6.04 19.82 -8.85
CA GLU A 268 4.81 20.62 -8.86
C GLU A 268 3.59 19.81 -8.42
N LYS A 269 3.43 18.57 -8.89
CA LYS A 269 2.35 17.68 -8.43
C LYS A 269 2.44 17.38 -6.92
N MET A 270 3.66 17.16 -6.41
CA MET A 270 3.89 17.00 -4.97
C MET A 270 3.49 18.26 -4.19
N ARG A 271 3.83 19.44 -4.69
CA ARG A 271 3.50 20.73 -4.08
C ARG A 271 1.99 20.98 -4.06
N LEU A 272 1.30 20.71 -5.16
CA LEU A 272 -0.15 20.84 -5.26
C LEU A 272 -0.88 19.86 -4.32
N GLY A 273 -0.44 18.60 -4.29
CA GLY A 273 -0.97 17.60 -3.37
C GLY A 273 -0.80 18.00 -1.90
N LYS A 274 0.40 18.49 -1.54
CA LYS A 274 0.66 19.08 -0.22
C LYS A 274 -0.36 20.18 0.10
N SER A 275 -0.54 21.15 -0.80
CA SER A 275 -1.43 22.30 -0.56
C SER A 275 -2.88 21.88 -0.35
N LYS A 276 -3.39 20.93 -1.18
CA LYS A 276 -4.73 20.39 -1.03
C LYS A 276 -4.89 19.67 0.32
N ALA A 277 -3.98 18.75 0.64
CA ALA A 277 -4.02 17.97 1.87
C ALA A 277 -3.88 18.86 3.12
N GLN A 278 -2.94 19.79 3.12
CA GLN A 278 -2.68 20.67 4.24
C GLN A 278 -3.88 21.56 4.57
N LYS A 279 -4.61 22.04 3.57
CA LYS A 279 -5.82 22.84 3.78
C LYS A 279 -6.88 22.06 4.60
N VAL A 280 -7.11 20.81 4.27
CA VAL A 280 -8.06 19.95 5.01
C VAL A 280 -7.52 19.63 6.39
N ALA A 281 -6.24 19.28 6.48
CA ALA A 281 -5.56 18.97 7.73
C ALA A 281 -5.64 20.12 8.74
N GLN A 282 -5.38 21.34 8.31
CA GLN A 282 -5.47 22.54 9.16
C GLN A 282 -6.88 22.76 9.69
N GLN A 283 -7.89 22.63 8.84
CA GLN A 283 -9.29 22.79 9.26
C GLN A 283 -9.69 21.79 10.35
N THR A 284 -9.26 20.53 10.22
CA THR A 284 -9.54 19.50 11.23
C THR A 284 -8.73 19.74 12.50
N LEU A 285 -7.45 20.10 12.37
CA LEU A 285 -6.60 20.36 13.53
C LEU A 285 -7.07 21.59 14.32
N GLU A 286 -7.57 22.64 13.66
CA GLU A 286 -8.18 23.80 14.32
C GLU A 286 -9.42 23.39 15.13
N LYS A 287 -10.30 22.52 14.58
CA LYS A 287 -11.44 21.99 15.34
C LYS A 287 -10.99 21.21 16.58
N VAL A 288 -9.97 20.37 16.43
CA VAL A 288 -9.38 19.60 17.53
C VAL A 288 -8.84 20.54 18.61
N LYS A 289 -8.05 21.53 18.22
CA LYS A 289 -7.42 22.49 19.16
C LYS A 289 -8.47 23.35 19.85
N SER A 290 -9.49 23.78 19.15
CA SER A 290 -10.62 24.52 19.75
C SER A 290 -11.36 23.66 20.76
N ALA A 291 -11.68 22.41 20.43
CA ALA A 291 -12.38 21.51 21.33
C ALA A 291 -11.57 21.16 22.59
N THR A 292 -10.24 21.07 22.46
CA THR A 292 -9.34 20.72 23.57
C THR A 292 -8.83 21.92 24.37
N GLY A 293 -9.12 23.16 23.93
CA GLY A 293 -8.62 24.38 24.58
C GLY A 293 -7.14 24.67 24.31
N LEU A 294 -6.60 24.19 23.19
CA LEU A 294 -5.21 24.41 22.75
C LEU A 294 -5.08 25.60 21.78
N LEU A 295 -6.18 26.27 21.44
CA LEU A 295 -6.19 27.54 20.67
C LEU A 295 -6.11 28.71 21.62
#